data_c781327fe5d095ca5f3e1b9d4a4d588b
#
_entry.id   c781327fe5d095ca5f3e1b9d4a4d588b
#
_cell.length_a   1.000
_cell.length_b   1.000
_cell.length_c   1.000
_cell.angle_alpha   90.00
_cell.angle_beta   90.00
_cell.angle_gamma   90.00
#
_symmetry.space_group_name_H-M   'P 1'
#
loop_
_entity.id
_entity.type
_entity.pdbx_description
1 polymer ?
#
loop_
_entity_poly.entity_id
_entity_poly.type
_entity_poly.pdbx_seq_one_letter_code
_entity_poly.pdbx_strand_id
1 'polypeptide(L)'
;MVAAVGMASIAGYQWWTAPPGIAATPPLLTIQPPVTGRPAPLVLAEIADRAAALPAPVTAGRTEKVTIRAWYLHGQVSGGTTISALQAERRELVRRPDGSGTIVGSKEPPEFQSEADRREWASDHGGQRTTTWAAGGRSFFNQHRPPSTVEQLRQYLWRPNPPDSNGSVKTLQAMREVLRERALPPGERAAFLRLMAERPELRHEGRAQDRAGRWGEVFSVDSAYAGLPARYSFLLDADTGAFLGYEHMLTTTPGALNVRVPAVTTYETFLDGTFVD
;
A
#
# COMPACT_ATOMS: atom_id res chain seq x y z
N MET A 1 -12.76 -35.24 2.60
CA MET A 1 -11.30 -35.09 2.50
C MET A 1 -11.01 -33.61 2.64
N VAL A 2 -10.63 -33.18 3.84
CA VAL A 2 -10.38 -31.76 4.16
C VAL A 2 -8.91 -31.51 3.86
N ALA A 3 -8.62 -30.71 2.85
CA ALA A 3 -7.25 -30.30 2.55
C ALA A 3 -6.84 -29.24 3.58
N ALA A 4 -5.91 -29.60 4.45
CA ALA A 4 -5.23 -28.67 5.35
C ALA A 4 -4.33 -27.77 4.50
N VAL A 5 -4.70 -26.49 4.39
CA VAL A 5 -3.82 -25.45 3.86
C VAL A 5 -2.73 -25.22 4.89
N GLY A 6 -1.54 -25.75 4.61
CA GLY A 6 -0.36 -25.55 5.43
C GLY A 6 -0.06 -24.05 5.59
N MET A 7 -0.01 -23.59 6.82
CA MET A 7 0.59 -22.30 7.17
C MET A 7 2.08 -22.40 6.86
N ALA A 8 2.52 -21.81 5.76
CA ALA A 8 3.93 -21.58 5.51
C ALA A 8 4.42 -20.62 6.60
N SER A 9 5.16 -21.16 7.54
CA SER A 9 5.89 -20.40 8.56
C SER A 9 6.77 -19.40 7.84
N ILE A 10 6.54 -18.12 8.06
CA ILE A 10 7.39 -17.04 7.55
C ILE A 10 8.73 -17.18 8.25
N ALA A 11 9.74 -17.67 7.51
CA ALA A 11 11.11 -17.77 7.97
C ALA A 11 11.54 -16.40 8.53
N GLY A 12 12.02 -16.45 9.79
CA GLY A 12 12.54 -15.41 10.63
C GLY A 12 12.93 -14.10 9.94
N TYR A 13 12.08 -13.11 10.02
CA TYR A 13 12.54 -11.75 9.92
C TYR A 13 13.42 -11.48 11.13
N GLN A 14 14.70 -11.26 10.93
CA GLN A 14 15.57 -10.72 11.96
C GLN A 14 15.11 -9.29 12.24
N TRP A 15 14.26 -9.16 13.23
CA TRP A 15 13.89 -7.86 13.79
C TRP A 15 15.16 -7.26 14.39
N TRP A 16 15.56 -6.10 13.93
CA TRP A 16 16.64 -5.36 14.57
C TRP A 16 16.20 -5.10 16.01
N THR A 17 16.92 -5.61 16.97
CA THR A 17 16.71 -5.27 18.37
C THR A 17 16.96 -3.79 18.55
N ALA A 18 15.91 -3.00 18.56
CA ALA A 18 16.04 -1.57 18.82
C ALA A 18 16.46 -1.36 20.27
N PRO A 19 17.25 -0.32 20.56
CA PRO A 19 17.58 0.04 21.93
C PRO A 19 16.32 0.23 22.78
N PRO A 20 16.38 0.04 24.10
CA PRO A 20 15.25 0.29 24.98
C PRO A 20 14.60 1.67 24.72
N GLY A 21 13.29 1.71 24.63
CA GLY A 21 12.53 2.94 24.36
C GLY A 21 12.38 3.34 22.88
N ILE A 22 12.93 2.56 21.94
CA ILE A 22 12.76 2.80 20.50
C ILE A 22 11.94 1.66 19.90
N ALA A 23 10.84 1.98 19.19
CA ALA A 23 9.98 0.98 18.57
C ALA A 23 10.67 0.27 17.39
N ALA A 24 10.48 -1.03 17.29
CA ALA A 24 10.87 -1.78 16.10
C ALA A 24 10.07 -1.27 14.88
N THR A 25 10.72 -1.25 13.73
CA THR A 25 10.08 -0.94 12.45
C THR A 25 10.47 -1.99 11.42
N PRO A 26 9.65 -2.21 10.38
CA PRO A 26 10.03 -3.11 9.32
C PRO A 26 11.40 -2.73 8.73
N PRO A 27 12.22 -3.69 8.30
CA PRO A 27 13.49 -3.38 7.63
C PRO A 27 13.22 -2.56 6.36
N LEU A 28 14.15 -1.68 6.02
CA LEU A 28 14.08 -0.90 4.79
C LEU A 28 14.11 -1.81 3.56
N LEU A 29 13.53 -1.35 2.45
CA LEU A 29 13.69 -2.01 1.16
C LEU A 29 15.17 -2.00 0.75
N THR A 30 15.67 -3.15 0.35
CA THR A 30 17.00 -3.24 -0.29
C THR A 30 16.83 -2.95 -1.77
N ILE A 31 17.16 -1.70 -2.15
CA ILE A 31 17.02 -1.23 -3.52
C ILE A 31 18.33 -1.48 -4.26
N GLN A 32 18.24 -2.12 -5.41
CA GLN A 32 19.33 -2.21 -6.40
C GLN A 32 19.23 -0.99 -7.30
N PRO A 33 20.20 -0.07 -7.28
CA PRO A 33 20.15 1.13 -8.11
C PRO A 33 20.02 0.79 -9.60
N PRO A 34 19.38 1.64 -10.40
CA PRO A 34 19.28 1.41 -11.84
C PRO A 34 20.68 1.49 -12.50
N VAL A 35 20.94 0.60 -13.45
CA VAL A 35 22.23 0.58 -14.20
C VAL A 35 22.40 1.88 -14.98
N THR A 36 21.32 2.50 -15.44
CA THR A 36 21.29 3.78 -16.11
C THR A 36 20.26 4.68 -15.42
N GLY A 37 20.65 5.92 -15.09
CA GLY A 37 19.78 6.91 -14.44
C GLY A 37 18.68 7.43 -15.35
N ARG A 38 17.80 6.54 -15.82
CA ARG A 38 16.68 6.91 -16.71
C ARG A 38 15.63 7.72 -15.93
N PRO A 39 15.10 8.79 -16.51
CA PRO A 39 14.02 9.57 -15.90
C PRO A 39 12.79 8.71 -15.59
N ALA A 40 12.22 8.88 -14.40
CA ALA A 40 11.03 8.14 -13.99
C ALA A 40 9.86 8.20 -15.01
N PRO A 41 9.55 9.36 -15.65
CA PRO A 41 8.50 9.43 -16.64
C PRO A 41 8.69 8.48 -17.83
N LEU A 42 9.92 8.29 -18.29
CA LEU A 42 10.21 7.40 -19.43
C LEU A 42 10.03 5.93 -19.04
N VAL A 43 10.51 5.54 -17.87
CA VAL A 43 10.35 4.16 -17.36
C VAL A 43 8.88 3.85 -17.13
N LEU A 44 8.14 4.76 -16.51
CA LEU A 44 6.70 4.61 -16.29
C LEU A 44 5.89 4.52 -17.58
N ALA A 45 6.23 5.33 -18.59
CA ALA A 45 5.57 5.27 -19.91
C ALA A 45 5.74 3.89 -20.56
N GLU A 46 6.95 3.34 -20.54
CA GLU A 46 7.23 2.00 -21.08
C GLU A 46 6.48 0.89 -20.34
N ILE A 47 6.42 0.96 -19.00
CA ILE A 47 5.62 0.02 -18.19
C ILE A 47 4.14 0.17 -18.53
N ALA A 48 3.65 1.41 -18.68
CA ALA A 48 2.25 1.69 -19.05
C ALA A 48 1.90 1.12 -20.43
N ASP A 49 2.81 1.23 -21.40
CA ASP A 49 2.59 0.72 -22.75
C ASP A 49 2.57 -0.82 -22.77
N ARG A 50 3.46 -1.48 -22.00
CA ARG A 50 3.40 -2.92 -21.81
C ARG A 50 2.09 -3.34 -21.15
N ALA A 51 1.69 -2.65 -20.08
CA ALA A 51 0.41 -2.92 -19.40
C ALA A 51 -0.78 -2.76 -20.37
N ALA A 52 -0.82 -1.70 -21.16
CA ALA A 52 -1.90 -1.44 -22.12
C ALA A 52 -2.00 -2.49 -23.23
N ALA A 53 -0.89 -3.14 -23.57
CA ALA A 53 -0.84 -4.19 -24.59
C ALA A 53 -1.37 -5.55 -24.08
N LEU A 54 -1.56 -5.73 -22.78
CA LEU A 54 -2.08 -6.96 -22.22
C LEU A 54 -3.57 -7.14 -22.53
N PRO A 55 -4.05 -8.38 -22.73
CA PRO A 55 -5.46 -8.66 -22.91
C PRO A 55 -6.29 -8.15 -21.71
N ALA A 56 -7.37 -7.45 -22.02
CA ALA A 56 -8.30 -7.01 -20.98
C ALA A 56 -9.14 -8.20 -20.50
N PRO A 57 -9.21 -8.47 -19.18
CA PRO A 57 -10.10 -9.50 -18.66
C PRO A 57 -11.56 -9.07 -18.81
N VAL A 58 -12.46 -10.05 -18.90
CA VAL A 58 -13.88 -9.76 -18.76
C VAL A 58 -14.15 -9.36 -17.30
N THR A 59 -14.64 -8.15 -17.10
CA THR A 59 -14.95 -7.63 -15.74
C THR A 59 -16.45 -7.51 -15.48
N ALA A 60 -17.26 -7.38 -16.54
CA ALA A 60 -18.71 -7.27 -16.42
C ALA A 60 -19.31 -8.56 -15.86
N GLY A 61 -20.17 -8.42 -14.85
CA GLY A 61 -20.80 -9.56 -14.19
C GLY A 61 -19.88 -10.41 -13.30
N ARG A 62 -18.62 -10.02 -13.14
CA ARG A 62 -17.63 -10.74 -12.33
C ARG A 62 -17.51 -10.17 -10.92
N THR A 63 -17.17 -11.04 -10.00
CA THR A 63 -16.82 -10.68 -8.62
C THR A 63 -15.38 -10.15 -8.58
N GLU A 64 -15.23 -8.96 -8.02
CA GLU A 64 -13.92 -8.32 -7.82
C GLU A 64 -13.33 -8.73 -6.47
N LYS A 65 -12.09 -9.20 -6.48
CA LYS A 65 -11.36 -9.59 -5.28
C LYS A 65 -10.07 -8.80 -5.16
N VAL A 66 -9.81 -8.25 -3.95
CA VAL A 66 -8.57 -7.55 -3.61
C VAL A 66 -8.02 -8.10 -2.30
N THR A 67 -6.76 -8.52 -2.30
CA THR A 67 -6.08 -9.03 -1.12
C THR A 67 -4.82 -8.22 -0.84
N ILE A 68 -4.71 -7.71 0.39
CA ILE A 68 -3.58 -6.89 0.84
C ILE A 68 -3.03 -7.48 2.14
N ARG A 69 -1.71 -7.49 2.26
CA ARG A 69 -1.01 -7.63 3.53
C ARG A 69 -0.35 -6.29 3.85
N ALA A 70 -0.43 -5.85 5.08
CA ALA A 70 0.09 -4.57 5.50
C ALA A 70 0.78 -4.63 6.86
N TRP A 71 1.62 -3.65 7.14
CA TRP A 71 2.17 -3.35 8.45
C TRP A 71 2.01 -1.86 8.70
N TYR A 72 1.51 -1.55 9.87
CA TYR A 72 1.30 -0.18 10.31
C TYR A 72 2.00 0.05 11.65
N LEU A 73 2.75 1.13 11.72
CA LEU A 73 3.21 1.67 12.99
C LEU A 73 2.08 2.52 13.59
N HIS A 74 1.58 2.11 14.73
CA HIS A 74 0.61 2.85 15.51
C HIS A 74 1.31 3.58 16.66
N GLY A 75 0.90 4.81 16.94
CA GLY A 75 1.37 5.59 18.08
C GLY A 75 0.22 5.94 19.02
N GLN A 76 0.42 5.75 20.32
CA GLN A 76 -0.49 6.20 21.37
C GLN A 76 0.28 7.12 22.30
N VAL A 77 -0.25 8.31 22.57
CA VAL A 77 0.33 9.21 23.56
C VAL A 77 -0.37 9.02 24.88
N SER A 78 0.39 8.68 25.92
CA SER A 78 -0.11 8.49 27.29
C SER A 78 0.85 9.17 28.26
N GLY A 79 0.34 10.05 29.13
CA GLY A 79 1.14 10.72 30.17
C GLY A 79 2.36 11.50 29.66
N GLY A 80 2.31 12.00 28.42
CA GLY A 80 3.45 12.69 27.78
C GLY A 80 4.49 11.75 27.13
N THR A 81 4.30 10.45 27.22
CA THR A 81 5.13 9.43 26.58
C THR A 81 4.41 8.87 25.35
N THR A 82 5.14 8.64 24.26
CA THR A 82 4.60 7.97 23.07
C THR A 82 4.95 6.49 23.13
N ILE A 83 3.91 5.65 23.09
CA ILE A 83 4.02 4.21 22.92
C ILE A 83 3.78 3.91 21.45
N SER A 84 4.68 3.19 20.81
CA SER A 84 4.53 2.75 19.43
C SER A 84 4.44 1.24 19.35
N ALA A 85 3.52 0.77 18.51
CA ALA A 85 3.32 -0.65 18.26
C ALA A 85 3.30 -0.93 16.76
N LEU A 86 3.96 -1.99 16.34
CA LEU A 86 3.90 -2.48 14.97
C LEU A 86 2.82 -3.55 14.87
N GLN A 87 1.89 -3.41 13.94
CA GLN A 87 0.81 -4.37 13.75
C GLN A 87 0.73 -4.83 12.30
N ALA A 88 0.83 -6.14 12.09
CA ALA A 88 0.58 -6.77 10.81
C ALA A 88 -0.93 -6.97 10.60
N GLU A 89 -1.37 -6.75 9.36
CA GLU A 89 -2.77 -6.89 8.96
C GLU A 89 -2.86 -7.60 7.60
N ARG A 90 -3.83 -8.50 7.46
CA ARG A 90 -4.27 -9.04 6.18
C ARG A 90 -5.72 -8.64 5.95
N ARG A 91 -6.01 -8.14 4.75
CA ARG A 91 -7.36 -7.75 4.35
C ARG A 91 -7.71 -8.41 3.02
N GLU A 92 -8.88 -9.02 2.97
CA GLU A 92 -9.50 -9.51 1.74
C GLU A 92 -10.83 -8.79 1.54
N LEU A 93 -10.99 -8.15 0.39
CA LEU A 93 -12.22 -7.50 -0.03
C LEU A 93 -12.78 -8.28 -1.22
N VAL A 94 -14.05 -8.64 -1.12
CA VAL A 94 -14.82 -9.28 -2.20
C VAL A 94 -16.01 -8.39 -2.49
N ARG A 95 -16.15 -7.95 -3.74
CA ARG A 95 -17.27 -7.13 -4.23
C ARG A 95 -17.96 -7.84 -5.37
N ARG A 96 -19.25 -8.10 -5.21
CA ARG A 96 -20.07 -8.76 -6.22
C ARG A 96 -20.62 -7.76 -7.24
N PRO A 97 -21.07 -8.25 -8.41
CA PRO A 97 -21.61 -7.39 -9.47
C PRO A 97 -22.80 -6.53 -9.04
N ASP A 98 -23.62 -7.00 -8.12
CA ASP A 98 -24.76 -6.25 -7.55
C ASP A 98 -24.35 -5.15 -6.56
N GLY A 99 -23.04 -5.01 -6.29
CA GLY A 99 -22.50 -4.05 -5.34
C GLY A 99 -22.50 -4.55 -3.89
N SER A 100 -23.02 -5.74 -3.59
CA SER A 100 -22.86 -6.39 -2.30
C SER A 100 -21.41 -6.88 -2.09
N GLY A 101 -21.05 -7.23 -0.89
CA GLY A 101 -19.71 -7.77 -0.68
C GLY A 101 -19.36 -8.09 0.77
N THR A 102 -18.09 -8.43 0.94
CA THR A 102 -17.53 -8.81 2.23
C THR A 102 -16.09 -8.29 2.35
N ILE A 103 -15.72 -7.80 3.53
CA ILE A 103 -14.33 -7.59 3.91
C ILE A 103 -14.03 -8.54 5.06
N VAL A 104 -12.98 -9.32 4.90
CA VAL A 104 -12.37 -10.10 5.97
C VAL A 104 -11.04 -9.43 6.31
N GLY A 105 -10.94 -8.88 7.51
CA GLY A 105 -9.70 -8.35 8.08
C GLY A 105 -9.18 -9.27 9.17
N SER A 106 -7.89 -9.53 9.16
CA SER A 106 -7.18 -10.25 10.21
C SER A 106 -6.00 -9.41 10.65
N LYS A 107 -5.94 -9.08 11.92
CA LYS A 107 -4.84 -8.34 12.54
C LYS A 107 -4.09 -9.26 13.48
N GLU A 108 -2.78 -9.27 13.36
CA GLU A 108 -1.92 -9.93 14.33
C GLU A 108 -1.87 -9.13 15.63
N PRO A 109 -1.56 -9.74 16.77
CA PRO A 109 -1.30 -8.99 17.99
C PRO A 109 -0.20 -7.95 17.73
N PRO A 110 -0.35 -6.71 18.27
CA PRO A 110 0.67 -5.70 18.10
C PRO A 110 1.98 -6.10 18.80
N GLU A 111 3.09 -5.78 18.16
CA GLU A 111 4.43 -5.98 18.69
C GLU A 111 4.93 -4.72 19.38
N PHE A 112 5.46 -4.86 20.59
CA PHE A 112 5.93 -3.78 21.45
C PHE A 112 7.41 -3.91 21.75
N GLN A 113 8.05 -2.78 22.08
CA GLN A 113 9.42 -2.73 22.55
C GLN A 113 9.62 -3.29 23.95
N SER A 114 8.60 -3.17 24.81
CA SER A 114 8.68 -3.58 26.20
C SER A 114 7.34 -4.11 26.73
N GLU A 115 7.40 -4.90 27.79
CA GLU A 115 6.21 -5.34 28.51
C GLU A 115 5.50 -4.17 29.24
N ALA A 116 6.20 -3.07 29.51
CA ALA A 116 5.60 -1.86 30.06
C ALA A 116 4.70 -1.21 29.00
N ASP A 117 5.21 -1.04 27.76
CA ASP A 117 4.43 -0.49 26.63
C ASP A 117 3.19 -1.35 26.35
N ARG A 118 3.34 -2.67 26.37
CA ARG A 118 2.21 -3.59 26.20
C ARG A 118 1.12 -3.41 27.25
N ARG A 119 1.49 -3.20 28.51
CA ARG A 119 0.54 -3.01 29.61
C ARG A 119 -0.22 -1.68 29.53
N GLU A 120 0.43 -0.66 29.01
CA GLU A 120 -0.17 0.67 28.84
C GLU A 120 -0.97 0.81 27.55
N TRP A 121 -0.83 -0.15 26.62
CA TRP A 121 -1.53 -0.11 25.32
C TRP A 121 -3.02 -0.39 25.51
N ALA A 122 -3.84 0.62 25.29
CA ALA A 122 -5.29 0.53 25.44
C ALA A 122 -6.04 0.21 24.14
N SER A 123 -5.32 0.17 23.01
CA SER A 123 -5.92 0.00 21.68
C SER A 123 -6.04 -1.47 21.26
N ASP A 124 -6.40 -1.70 20.01
CA ASP A 124 -6.69 -2.96 19.35
C ASP A 124 -5.63 -4.06 19.63
N HIS A 125 -6.06 -5.19 20.14
CA HIS A 125 -5.21 -6.33 20.48
C HIS A 125 -5.09 -7.37 19.36
N GLY A 126 -5.62 -7.07 18.18
CA GLY A 126 -5.65 -7.99 17.05
C GLY A 126 -6.94 -8.82 16.99
N GLY A 127 -6.96 -9.75 16.04
CA GLY A 127 -8.10 -10.64 15.82
C GLY A 127 -8.66 -10.57 14.41
N GLN A 128 -9.68 -11.37 14.15
CA GLN A 128 -10.37 -11.41 12.86
C GLN A 128 -11.70 -10.68 12.94
N ARG A 129 -11.98 -9.87 11.91
CA ARG A 129 -13.26 -9.18 11.75
C ARG A 129 -13.80 -9.40 10.34
N THR A 130 -15.06 -9.76 10.25
CA THR A 130 -15.79 -9.85 8.98
C THR A 130 -16.87 -8.78 8.94
N THR A 131 -16.90 -8.03 7.84
CA THR A 131 -17.95 -7.04 7.56
C THR A 131 -18.59 -7.41 6.23
N THR A 132 -19.90 -7.65 6.24
CA THR A 132 -20.70 -7.94 5.03
C THR A 132 -21.70 -6.82 4.81
N TRP A 133 -21.98 -6.49 3.54
CA TRP A 133 -22.99 -5.50 3.17
C TRP A 133 -23.82 -5.99 1.98
N ALA A 134 -25.10 -5.60 1.95
CA ALA A 134 -25.98 -5.81 0.82
C ALA A 134 -25.71 -4.78 -0.31
N ALA A 135 -26.31 -4.97 -1.46
CA ALA A 135 -26.27 -3.98 -2.54
C ALA A 135 -26.69 -2.59 -2.04
N GLY A 136 -25.87 -1.57 -2.32
CA GLY A 136 -26.05 -0.21 -1.83
C GLY A 136 -25.80 0.01 -0.34
N GLY A 137 -25.54 -1.04 0.44
CA GLY A 137 -25.36 -0.98 1.90
C GLY A 137 -24.02 -0.43 2.38
N ARG A 138 -23.07 -0.16 1.47
CA ARG A 138 -21.76 0.41 1.79
C ARG A 138 -21.37 1.48 0.80
N SER A 139 -21.05 2.65 1.31
CA SER A 139 -20.37 3.67 0.53
C SER A 139 -18.88 3.40 0.56
N PHE A 140 -18.29 3.16 -0.59
CA PHE A 140 -16.86 3.20 -0.78
C PHE A 140 -16.45 4.59 -1.21
N PHE A 141 -15.23 4.98 -0.87
CA PHE A 141 -14.65 6.23 -1.33
C PHE A 141 -14.67 6.30 -2.87
N ASN A 142 -14.42 5.16 -3.52
CA ASN A 142 -14.43 4.98 -4.96
C ASN A 142 -15.59 4.05 -5.38
N GLN A 143 -16.82 4.58 -5.47
CA GLN A 143 -18.00 3.79 -5.80
C GLN A 143 -17.97 3.24 -7.23
N HIS A 144 -17.47 4.04 -8.17
CA HIS A 144 -17.33 3.65 -9.58
C HIS A 144 -15.94 3.11 -9.87
N ARG A 145 -15.80 2.36 -10.96
CA ARG A 145 -14.50 1.92 -11.44
C ARG A 145 -13.65 3.11 -11.89
N PRO A 146 -12.32 3.05 -11.67
CA PRO A 146 -11.43 4.07 -12.19
C PRO A 146 -11.47 4.07 -13.74
N PRO A 147 -11.44 5.25 -14.35
CA PRO A 147 -11.35 5.36 -15.80
C PRO A 147 -9.99 4.87 -16.34
N SER A 148 -9.99 4.44 -17.61
CA SER A 148 -8.78 4.02 -18.33
C SER A 148 -8.08 5.15 -19.10
N THR A 149 -8.57 6.38 -19.03
CA THR A 149 -7.90 7.56 -19.62
C THR A 149 -7.34 8.45 -18.52
N VAL A 150 -6.18 9.06 -18.77
CA VAL A 150 -5.47 9.90 -17.79
C VAL A 150 -6.32 11.09 -17.35
N GLU A 151 -6.97 11.76 -18.29
CA GLU A 151 -7.78 12.96 -17.98
C GLU A 151 -8.96 12.64 -17.07
N GLN A 152 -9.72 11.59 -17.39
CA GLN A 152 -10.84 11.16 -16.56
C GLN A 152 -10.38 10.61 -15.20
N LEU A 153 -9.23 9.88 -15.18
CA LEU A 153 -8.63 9.37 -13.96
C LEU A 153 -8.20 10.52 -13.04
N ARG A 154 -7.61 11.58 -13.59
CA ARG A 154 -7.25 12.77 -12.84
C ARG A 154 -8.45 13.36 -12.13
N GLN A 155 -9.55 13.58 -12.86
CA GLN A 155 -10.80 14.08 -12.27
C GLN A 155 -11.40 13.12 -11.24
N TYR A 156 -11.35 11.83 -11.50
CA TYR A 156 -11.83 10.79 -10.60
C TYR A 156 -11.09 10.81 -9.25
N LEU A 157 -9.76 10.88 -9.26
CA LEU A 157 -8.93 10.93 -8.07
C LEU A 157 -9.06 12.27 -7.32
N TRP A 158 -9.23 13.38 -8.05
CA TRP A 158 -9.24 14.71 -7.47
C TRP A 158 -10.62 15.17 -6.99
N ARG A 159 -11.69 14.55 -7.45
CA ARG A 159 -13.04 14.91 -6.98
C ARG A 159 -13.16 14.88 -5.45
N PRO A 160 -12.73 13.81 -4.74
CA PRO A 160 -12.67 13.81 -3.29
C PRO A 160 -11.40 14.45 -2.70
N ASN A 161 -10.33 14.57 -3.49
CA ASN A 161 -9.02 15.04 -3.08
C ASN A 161 -8.44 16.03 -4.08
N PRO A 162 -8.95 17.26 -4.16
CA PRO A 162 -8.46 18.23 -5.13
C PRO A 162 -6.96 18.51 -4.92
N PRO A 163 -6.21 18.70 -6.02
CA PRO A 163 -4.78 19.01 -5.96
C PRO A 163 -4.62 20.46 -5.48
N ASP A 164 -4.49 20.61 -4.21
CA ASP A 164 -4.07 21.87 -3.60
C ASP A 164 -2.54 21.86 -3.40
N SER A 165 -2.06 22.61 -2.44
CA SER A 165 -0.64 22.80 -2.11
C SER A 165 0.16 21.54 -1.79
N ASN A 166 -0.44 20.34 -1.79
CA ASN A 166 0.23 19.12 -1.34
C ASN A 166 0.91 18.30 -2.45
N GLY A 167 0.90 18.80 -3.69
CA GLY A 167 1.69 18.25 -4.80
C GLY A 167 1.39 16.81 -5.17
N SER A 168 2.42 16.14 -5.70
CA SER A 168 2.35 14.78 -6.24
C SER A 168 1.93 13.73 -5.22
N VAL A 169 2.31 13.88 -3.95
CA VAL A 169 2.01 12.89 -2.91
C VAL A 169 0.51 12.70 -2.73
N LYS A 170 -0.29 13.77 -2.81
CA LYS A 170 -1.74 13.66 -2.67
C LYS A 170 -2.36 12.79 -3.76
N THR A 171 -1.89 12.93 -5.01
CA THR A 171 -2.30 12.06 -6.11
C THR A 171 -1.90 10.61 -5.84
N LEU A 172 -0.67 10.36 -5.38
CA LEU A 172 -0.21 9.02 -5.04
C LEU A 172 -1.01 8.38 -3.89
N GLN A 173 -1.38 9.17 -2.87
CA GLN A 173 -2.25 8.69 -1.78
C GLN A 173 -3.66 8.34 -2.30
N ALA A 174 -4.24 9.17 -3.15
CA ALA A 174 -5.54 8.88 -3.77
C ALA A 174 -5.47 7.59 -4.63
N MET A 175 -4.38 7.37 -5.37
CA MET A 175 -4.14 6.11 -6.09
C MET A 175 -4.07 4.92 -5.13
N ARG A 176 -3.31 5.03 -4.03
CA ARG A 176 -3.21 3.99 -3.00
C ARG A 176 -4.60 3.60 -2.45
N GLU A 177 -5.46 4.57 -2.16
CA GLU A 177 -6.82 4.27 -1.68
C GLU A 177 -7.64 3.48 -2.71
N VAL A 178 -7.49 3.78 -4.01
CA VAL A 178 -8.13 2.99 -5.08
C VAL A 178 -7.57 1.56 -5.10
N LEU A 179 -6.25 1.38 -5.03
CA LEU A 179 -5.59 0.07 -5.04
C LEU A 179 -6.02 -0.82 -3.86
N ARG A 180 -6.38 -0.21 -2.75
CA ARG A 180 -6.91 -0.92 -1.58
C ARG A 180 -8.33 -1.44 -1.77
N GLU A 181 -9.06 -0.91 -2.74
CA GLU A 181 -10.49 -1.21 -2.95
C GLU A 181 -10.79 -1.82 -4.32
N ARG A 182 -9.88 -1.74 -5.28
CA ARG A 182 -10.11 -2.11 -6.68
C ARG A 182 -9.01 -2.98 -7.26
N ALA A 183 -9.41 -4.03 -7.94
CA ALA A 183 -8.57 -4.73 -8.90
C ALA A 183 -8.51 -3.92 -10.20
N LEU A 184 -7.32 -3.58 -10.66
CA LEU A 184 -7.12 -2.77 -11.86
C LEU A 184 -6.81 -3.64 -13.09
N PRO A 185 -7.70 -3.72 -14.10
CA PRO A 185 -7.39 -4.26 -15.42
C PRO A 185 -6.24 -3.51 -16.10
N PRO A 186 -5.62 -4.09 -17.12
CA PRO A 186 -4.47 -3.53 -17.81
C PRO A 186 -4.62 -2.07 -18.25
N GLY A 187 -5.75 -1.71 -18.86
CA GLY A 187 -6.01 -0.33 -19.29
C GLY A 187 -6.11 0.68 -18.14
N GLU A 188 -6.72 0.29 -17.02
CA GLU A 188 -6.78 1.14 -15.83
C GLU A 188 -5.38 1.29 -15.22
N ARG A 189 -4.58 0.20 -15.12
CA ARG A 189 -3.18 0.28 -14.66
C ARG A 189 -2.35 1.23 -15.52
N ALA A 190 -2.46 1.12 -16.84
CA ALA A 190 -1.75 2.00 -17.78
C ALA A 190 -2.11 3.48 -17.55
N ALA A 191 -3.38 3.79 -17.28
CA ALA A 191 -3.80 5.17 -16.97
C ALA A 191 -3.16 5.67 -15.65
N PHE A 192 -3.12 4.83 -14.61
CA PHE A 192 -2.46 5.16 -13.35
C PHE A 192 -0.96 5.44 -13.56
N LEU A 193 -0.26 4.60 -14.31
CA LEU A 193 1.18 4.76 -14.58
C LEU A 193 1.47 6.02 -15.39
N ARG A 194 0.66 6.32 -16.41
CA ARG A 194 0.77 7.56 -17.18
C ARG A 194 0.52 8.80 -16.34
N LEU A 195 -0.47 8.75 -15.43
CA LEU A 195 -0.69 9.85 -14.49
C LEU A 195 0.46 10.03 -13.50
N MET A 196 1.10 8.93 -13.05
CA MET A 196 2.33 9.00 -12.26
C MET A 196 3.48 9.63 -13.05
N ALA A 197 3.62 9.30 -14.33
CA ALA A 197 4.66 9.85 -15.22
C ALA A 197 4.59 11.37 -15.37
N GLU A 198 3.44 11.98 -15.13
CA GLU A 198 3.28 13.44 -15.14
C GLU A 198 3.80 14.13 -13.87
N ARG A 199 4.26 13.37 -12.87
CA ARG A 199 4.74 13.92 -11.58
C ARG A 199 6.23 14.20 -11.65
N PRO A 200 6.66 15.46 -11.74
CA PRO A 200 8.07 15.82 -11.95
C PRO A 200 8.97 15.45 -10.77
N GLU A 201 8.40 15.39 -9.56
CA GLU A 201 9.15 15.05 -8.35
C GLU A 201 9.39 13.55 -8.17
N LEU A 202 8.71 12.73 -8.98
CA LEU A 202 8.83 11.27 -8.88
C LEU A 202 10.19 10.80 -9.41
N ARG A 203 10.87 9.97 -8.64
CA ARG A 203 12.16 9.39 -8.99
C ARG A 203 12.05 7.89 -9.22
N HIS A 204 12.81 7.37 -10.15
CA HIS A 204 13.04 5.94 -10.33
C HIS A 204 14.27 5.56 -9.51
N GLU A 205 14.08 4.75 -8.47
CA GLU A 205 15.14 4.38 -7.52
C GLU A 205 15.88 3.09 -7.94
N GLY A 206 15.32 2.31 -8.87
CA GLY A 206 15.80 1.01 -9.29
C GLY A 206 14.86 -0.11 -8.93
N ARG A 207 15.39 -1.29 -8.58
CA ARG A 207 14.60 -2.51 -8.34
C ARG A 207 14.71 -2.98 -6.89
N ALA A 208 13.62 -3.52 -6.37
CA ALA A 208 13.61 -4.19 -5.08
C ALA A 208 12.68 -5.40 -5.10
N GLN A 209 12.86 -6.32 -4.15
CA GLN A 209 11.85 -7.32 -3.84
C GLN A 209 10.83 -6.74 -2.86
N ASP A 210 9.56 -6.97 -3.13
CA ASP A 210 8.51 -6.71 -2.16
C ASP A 210 8.54 -7.75 -1.03
N ARG A 211 7.66 -7.58 -0.04
CA ARG A 211 7.62 -8.51 1.11
C ARG A 211 6.95 -9.86 0.80
N ALA A 212 6.54 -10.08 -0.44
CA ALA A 212 6.13 -11.38 -0.97
C ALA A 212 7.21 -12.02 -1.85
N GLY A 213 8.41 -11.41 -1.94
CA GLY A 213 9.55 -11.90 -2.71
C GLY A 213 9.47 -11.60 -4.22
N ARG A 214 8.55 -10.75 -4.67
CA ARG A 214 8.38 -10.39 -6.09
C ARG A 214 9.27 -9.20 -6.42
N TRP A 215 9.99 -9.26 -7.53
CA TRP A 215 10.78 -8.14 -8.03
C TRP A 215 9.89 -7.06 -8.65
N GLY A 216 10.18 -5.80 -8.34
CA GLY A 216 9.50 -4.64 -8.91
C GLY A 216 10.41 -3.44 -9.07
N GLU A 217 10.05 -2.54 -9.98
CA GLU A 217 10.65 -1.22 -10.14
C GLU A 217 10.12 -0.28 -9.04
N VAL A 218 11.01 0.46 -8.41
CA VAL A 218 10.71 1.35 -7.28
C VAL A 218 10.62 2.79 -7.75
N PHE A 219 9.49 3.42 -7.49
CA PHE A 219 9.29 4.84 -7.76
C PHE A 219 8.96 5.57 -6.46
N SER A 220 9.63 6.68 -6.19
CA SER A 220 9.48 7.40 -4.92
C SER A 220 9.37 8.90 -5.08
N VAL A 221 8.78 9.53 -4.07
CA VAL A 221 8.77 10.99 -3.88
C VAL A 221 9.00 11.31 -2.42
N ASP A 222 9.82 12.32 -2.14
CA ASP A 222 10.02 12.84 -0.79
C ASP A 222 9.07 14.01 -0.54
N SER A 223 8.39 14.02 0.60
CA SER A 223 7.46 15.08 0.98
C SER A 223 7.21 15.10 2.49
N ALA A 224 6.84 16.25 3.00
CA ALA A 224 6.31 16.42 4.36
C ALA A 224 4.77 16.46 4.39
N TYR A 225 4.09 15.86 3.43
CA TYR A 225 2.63 15.85 3.28
C TYR A 225 1.88 15.50 4.58
N ALA A 226 2.34 14.47 5.29
CA ALA A 226 1.75 14.03 6.55
C ALA A 226 2.34 14.76 7.80
N GLY A 227 2.99 15.89 7.61
CA GLY A 227 3.57 16.71 8.68
C GLY A 227 5.01 16.39 9.05
N LEU A 228 5.55 15.25 8.62
CA LEU A 228 6.95 14.86 8.84
C LEU A 228 7.63 14.56 7.50
N PRO A 229 8.94 14.87 7.37
CA PRO A 229 9.71 14.50 6.18
C PRO A 229 9.69 12.99 5.97
N ALA A 230 9.14 12.55 4.84
CA ALA A 230 8.94 11.15 4.53
C ALA A 230 9.16 10.86 3.05
N ARG A 231 9.46 9.60 2.76
CA ARG A 231 9.49 9.03 1.41
C ARG A 231 8.27 8.17 1.20
N TYR A 232 7.62 8.37 0.06
CA TYR A 232 6.46 7.63 -0.40
C TYR A 232 6.87 6.84 -1.63
N SER A 233 6.80 5.51 -1.58
CA SER A 233 7.28 4.63 -2.63
C SER A 233 6.19 3.70 -3.12
N PHE A 234 6.17 3.45 -4.44
CA PHE A 234 5.45 2.35 -5.06
C PHE A 234 6.41 1.36 -5.70
N LEU A 235 6.09 0.09 -5.60
CA LEU A 235 6.74 -1.00 -6.32
C LEU A 235 5.81 -1.47 -7.42
N LEU A 236 6.33 -1.55 -8.64
CA LEU A 236 5.58 -1.88 -9.85
C LEU A 236 6.21 -3.10 -10.54
N ASP A 237 5.39 -4.03 -10.95
CA ASP A 237 5.82 -5.08 -11.87
C ASP A 237 6.13 -4.47 -13.24
N ALA A 238 7.36 -4.68 -13.72
CA ALA A 238 7.83 -4.04 -14.94
C ALA A 238 7.13 -4.54 -16.22
N ASP A 239 6.63 -5.77 -16.22
CA ASP A 239 6.05 -6.40 -17.40
C ASP A 239 4.55 -6.16 -17.51
N THR A 240 3.87 -6.17 -16.37
CA THR A 240 2.40 -6.10 -16.31
C THR A 240 1.87 -4.75 -15.83
N GLY A 241 2.74 -3.89 -15.27
CA GLY A 241 2.34 -2.65 -14.62
C GLY A 241 1.51 -2.84 -13.35
N ALA A 242 1.50 -4.05 -12.79
CA ALA A 242 0.79 -4.31 -11.54
C ALA A 242 1.47 -3.59 -10.37
N PHE A 243 0.67 -2.99 -9.51
CA PHE A 243 1.16 -2.43 -8.25
C PHE A 243 1.42 -3.59 -7.28
N LEU A 244 2.68 -3.77 -6.88
CA LEU A 244 3.11 -4.84 -5.98
C LEU A 244 3.11 -4.38 -4.53
N GLY A 245 3.50 -3.14 -4.27
CA GLY A 245 3.59 -2.62 -2.93
C GLY A 245 3.60 -1.10 -2.85
N TYR A 246 3.35 -0.63 -1.64
CA TYR A 246 3.47 0.76 -1.23
C TYR A 246 4.24 0.84 0.09
N GLU A 247 5.10 1.84 0.24
CA GLU A 247 5.85 2.09 1.48
C GLU A 247 5.83 3.59 1.83
N HIS A 248 5.63 3.88 3.10
CA HIS A 248 5.83 5.19 3.70
C HIS A 248 6.93 5.09 4.75
N MET A 249 7.98 5.89 4.59
CA MET A 249 9.17 5.87 5.42
C MET A 249 9.52 7.28 5.90
N LEU A 250 9.61 7.50 7.21
CA LEU A 250 10.18 8.72 7.76
C LEU A 250 11.69 8.77 7.45
N THR A 251 12.18 9.93 7.00
CA THR A 251 13.57 10.06 6.51
C THR A 251 14.52 10.67 7.53
N THR A 252 14.17 11.79 8.14
CA THR A 252 15.11 12.62 8.92
C THR A 252 14.67 12.89 10.35
N THR A 253 13.37 12.90 10.64
CA THR A 253 12.87 13.14 11.99
C THR A 253 11.66 12.25 12.30
N PRO A 254 11.64 11.62 13.48
CA PRO A 254 10.52 10.80 13.91
C PRO A 254 9.35 11.62 14.48
N GLY A 255 9.50 12.93 14.68
CA GLY A 255 8.51 13.74 15.40
C GLY A 255 8.30 13.21 16.82
N ALA A 256 7.04 12.99 17.19
CA ALA A 256 6.68 12.43 18.49
C ALA A 256 6.76 10.88 18.54
N LEU A 257 7.06 10.21 17.43
CA LEU A 257 7.20 8.75 17.42
C LEU A 257 8.54 8.32 18.01
N ASN A 258 8.55 7.30 18.82
CA ASN A 258 9.76 6.73 19.44
C ASN A 258 10.46 5.72 18.49
N VAL A 259 10.76 6.13 17.26
CA VAL A 259 11.43 5.31 16.24
C VAL A 259 12.78 5.91 15.85
N ARG A 260 13.70 5.07 15.39
CA ARG A 260 14.95 5.52 14.78
C ARG A 260 14.74 5.72 13.28
N VAL A 261 14.99 6.93 12.80
CA VAL A 261 14.94 7.23 11.36
C VAL A 261 16.24 6.82 10.66
N PRO A 262 16.18 6.37 9.38
CA PRO A 262 14.97 6.21 8.58
C PRO A 262 14.08 5.06 9.11
N ALA A 263 12.77 5.24 9.09
CA ALA A 263 11.81 4.32 9.70
C ALA A 263 10.60 4.07 8.80
N VAL A 264 10.37 2.82 8.44
CA VAL A 264 9.14 2.42 7.72
C VAL A 264 7.97 2.47 8.71
N THR A 265 6.99 3.30 8.44
CA THR A 265 5.79 3.45 9.27
C THR A 265 4.56 2.77 8.68
N THR A 266 4.58 2.55 7.37
CA THR A 266 3.53 1.81 6.67
C THR A 266 4.15 1.04 5.52
N TYR A 267 3.75 -0.21 5.40
CA TYR A 267 4.04 -1.02 4.24
C TYR A 267 2.80 -1.81 3.83
N GLU A 268 2.44 -1.75 2.56
CA GLU A 268 1.35 -2.53 1.97
C GLU A 268 1.86 -3.37 0.82
N THR A 269 1.51 -4.65 0.82
CA THR A 269 1.76 -5.59 -0.27
C THR A 269 0.42 -5.92 -0.92
N PHE A 270 0.26 -5.56 -2.18
CA PHE A 270 -0.92 -5.91 -2.98
C PHE A 270 -0.74 -7.33 -3.51
N LEU A 271 -1.33 -8.31 -2.80
CA LEU A 271 -1.12 -9.73 -3.08
C LEU A 271 -1.93 -10.22 -4.26
N ASP A 272 -3.16 -9.72 -4.40
CA ASP A 272 -4.10 -10.13 -5.44
C ASP A 272 -5.05 -8.99 -5.78
N GLY A 273 -5.38 -8.88 -7.07
CA GLY A 273 -6.38 -7.96 -7.59
C GLY A 273 -6.96 -8.56 -8.87
N THR A 274 -8.03 -9.38 -8.72
CA THR A 274 -8.59 -10.23 -9.78
C THR A 274 -10.10 -10.10 -9.89
N PHE A 275 -10.61 -10.66 -11.01
CA PHE A 275 -12.03 -10.85 -11.27
C PHE A 275 -12.30 -12.35 -11.37
N VAL A 276 -13.21 -12.83 -10.55
CA VAL A 276 -13.61 -14.24 -10.46
C VAL A 276 -15.11 -14.39 -10.73
N ASP A 277 -15.53 -15.63 -11.04
CA ASP A 277 -16.95 -15.97 -11.26
C ASP A 277 -17.77 -15.92 -9.98
#